data_074be6dc796fccc81780c423436f9855
#
_entry.id   074be6dc796fccc81780c423436f9855
#
_cell.length_a   1.000
_cell.length_b   1.000
_cell.length_c   1.000
_cell.angle_alpha   90.00
_cell.angle_beta   90.00
_cell.angle_gamma   90.00
#
_symmetry.space_group_name_H-M   'P 1'
#
loop_
_entity.id
_entity.type
_entity.pdbx_description
1 polymer ?
#
loop_
_entity_poly.entity_id
_entity_poly.type
_entity_poly.pdbx_seq_one_letter_code
_entity_poly.pdbx_strand_id
1 'polypeptide(L)'
;MGWMVRIKLHLRRFSRRHQWIMLAVRSFVIFSATFGGAYGFIAGSRSEHSGYNPNNFAIGASFLFAVACLALATVSMRLRFLRLKMRKIALHNEALADRNWELQEAEDRARSLFESQSDLIVLRDAEGKITFVNDTYCELARKQRLELIGSRFQFTVLEQGESAIESSGTRIHDQRIETALGARWIAWREALVRFDAGAPAEMQCVGRDVTDRTESERALSEARDQADAANRAKSRFLAMASHEIRTPLNGIIGMSGLLLDTVLTPEQMTYAKAVKTSGDALIALIEELLDYSKIEAGKIDLESRPFALAALIEGITELLAPRAQARKLEIAAFIDERLPAQVIGDAARLRQVLLNLAGNAIKFTTTGGVALIVEPGIWPNEISFLVRDTGIGIAPKAQQRIFREFEQADERIARSYGGTGLGLSISERIIKRMGGRITLESTPGVGSTFEVSLSLAASHNESPPFVAPDLSGRSVMLVAPQSIEASLIERRLERWGGQTCVVSDSEVARALLPERSWHAVLLDHALGAEEV
;
A
#
# COMPACT_ATOMS: atom_id res chain seq x y z
N MET A 1 -22.81 41.12 35.55
CA MET A 1 -22.25 40.46 36.78
C MET A 1 -21.53 41.42 37.75
N GLY A 2 -21.17 42.66 37.36
CA GLY A 2 -20.44 43.62 38.18
C GLY A 2 -21.25 44.38 39.27
N TRP A 3 -22.58 44.48 39.11
CA TRP A 3 -23.41 45.29 40.03
C TRP A 3 -23.76 44.57 41.35
N MET A 4 -24.05 43.27 41.27
CA MET A 4 -24.30 42.45 42.49
C MET A 4 -23.08 42.27 43.39
N VAL A 5 -21.86 42.29 42.86
CA VAL A 5 -20.63 42.19 43.65
C VAL A 5 -20.36 43.49 44.41
N ARG A 6 -20.66 44.65 43.80
CA ARG A 6 -20.53 45.97 44.49
C ARG A 6 -21.56 46.16 45.62
N ILE A 7 -22.80 45.72 45.44
CA ILE A 7 -23.80 45.73 46.49
C ILE A 7 -23.42 44.80 47.66
N LYS A 8 -22.92 43.58 47.38
CA LYS A 8 -22.46 42.68 48.43
C LYS A 8 -21.25 43.23 49.20
N LEU A 9 -20.35 43.95 48.55
CA LEU A 9 -19.20 44.61 49.21
C LEU A 9 -19.64 45.81 50.04
N HIS A 10 -20.61 46.61 49.62
CA HIS A 10 -21.18 47.72 50.39
C HIS A 10 -21.99 47.22 51.59
N LEU A 11 -22.80 46.21 51.46
CA LEU A 11 -23.51 45.59 52.57
C LEU A 11 -22.57 44.94 53.61
N ARG A 12 -21.47 44.33 53.18
CA ARG A 12 -20.44 43.81 54.07
C ARG A 12 -19.67 44.93 54.79
N ARG A 13 -19.39 46.07 54.16
CA ARG A 13 -18.77 47.24 54.81
C ARG A 13 -19.74 47.93 55.77
N PHE A 14 -21.02 48.01 55.45
CA PHE A 14 -22.05 48.57 56.33
C PHE A 14 -22.30 47.66 57.54
N SER A 15 -22.37 46.36 57.37
CA SER A 15 -22.53 45.37 58.45
C SER A 15 -21.30 45.41 59.43
N ARG A 16 -20.07 45.59 58.92
CA ARG A 16 -18.89 45.72 59.77
C ARG A 16 -18.89 47.00 60.57
N ARG A 17 -19.33 48.12 60.03
CA ARG A 17 -19.44 49.43 60.75
C ARG A 17 -20.53 49.35 61.81
N HIS A 18 -21.67 48.70 61.56
CA HIS A 18 -22.73 48.47 62.53
C HIS A 18 -22.32 47.48 63.68
N GLN A 19 -21.54 46.49 63.36
CA GLN A 19 -20.99 45.58 64.41
C GLN A 19 -20.13 46.30 65.41
N TRP A 20 -19.32 47.26 64.98
CA TRP A 20 -18.51 48.09 65.88
C TRP A 20 -19.38 48.99 66.74
N ILE A 21 -20.40 49.59 66.17
CA ILE A 21 -21.35 50.44 66.93
C ILE A 21 -22.14 49.55 67.91
N MET A 22 -22.63 48.38 67.51
CA MET A 22 -23.29 47.47 68.45
C MET A 22 -22.39 46.93 69.55
N LEU A 23 -21.11 46.74 69.28
CA LEU A 23 -20.11 46.33 70.28
C LEU A 23 -19.80 47.46 71.23
N ALA A 24 -19.66 48.67 70.71
CA ALA A 24 -19.48 49.89 71.59
C ALA A 24 -20.72 50.14 72.48
N VAL A 25 -21.93 50.00 71.91
CA VAL A 25 -23.21 50.11 72.66
C VAL A 25 -23.31 48.99 73.70
N ARG A 26 -23.00 47.76 73.39
CA ARG A 26 -22.93 46.66 74.42
C ARG A 26 -21.91 46.93 75.52
N SER A 27 -20.73 47.38 75.13
CA SER A 27 -19.71 47.76 76.16
C SER A 27 -20.16 48.91 77.03
N PHE A 28 -20.87 49.88 76.44
CA PHE A 28 -21.46 50.99 77.16
C PHE A 28 -22.58 50.56 78.12
N VAL A 29 -23.50 49.66 77.59
CA VAL A 29 -24.60 49.12 78.45
C VAL A 29 -24.04 48.28 79.61
N ILE A 30 -23.04 47.43 79.35
CA ILE A 30 -22.36 46.66 80.43
C ILE A 30 -21.68 47.59 81.40
N PHE A 31 -21.01 48.64 80.91
CA PHE A 31 -20.39 49.66 81.78
C PHE A 31 -21.43 50.39 82.63
N SER A 32 -22.56 50.84 82.04
CA SER A 32 -23.63 51.50 82.72
C SER A 32 -24.34 50.62 83.76
N ALA A 33 -24.56 49.32 83.45
CA ALA A 33 -25.14 48.37 84.38
C ALA A 33 -24.23 47.99 85.54
N THR A 34 -22.91 47.84 85.32
CA THR A 34 -21.92 47.60 86.38
C THR A 34 -21.69 48.81 87.25
N PHE A 35 -21.70 50.01 86.65
CA PHE A 35 -21.59 51.27 87.37
C PHE A 35 -22.85 51.53 88.19
N GLY A 36 -24.06 51.31 87.59
CA GLY A 36 -25.32 51.48 88.30
C GLY A 36 -25.54 50.46 89.42
N GLY A 37 -25.15 49.18 89.16
CA GLY A 37 -25.16 48.15 90.21
C GLY A 37 -24.23 48.40 91.35
N ALA A 38 -23.01 48.87 91.07
CA ALA A 38 -22.03 49.29 92.10
C ALA A 38 -22.51 50.50 92.87
N TYR A 39 -23.11 51.47 92.18
CA TYR A 39 -23.69 52.65 92.85
C TYR A 39 -24.87 52.28 93.73
N GLY A 40 -25.75 51.44 93.31
CA GLY A 40 -26.92 50.88 94.06
C GLY A 40 -26.48 50.11 95.31
N PHE A 41 -25.43 49.29 95.23
CA PHE A 41 -24.91 48.55 96.36
C PHE A 41 -24.27 49.44 97.37
N ILE A 42 -23.60 50.50 97.01
CA ILE A 42 -22.96 51.49 97.89
C ILE A 42 -23.98 52.41 98.58
N ALA A 43 -25.07 52.79 97.86
CA ALA A 43 -26.15 53.62 98.39
C ALA A 43 -27.01 52.89 99.47
N GLY A 44 -27.09 51.53 99.36
CA GLY A 44 -27.85 50.68 100.31
C GLY A 44 -27.14 50.40 101.66
N SER A 45 -25.86 50.65 101.83
CA SER A 45 -25.09 50.35 103.02
C SER A 45 -24.82 51.66 103.88
N ARG A 46 -25.88 52.40 104.23
CA ARG A 46 -25.75 53.51 105.18
C ARG A 46 -25.77 53.00 106.63
N SER A 47 -24.67 52.99 107.31
CA SER A 47 -24.63 53.04 108.76
C SER A 47 -23.84 54.26 109.24
N GLU A 48 -24.42 54.96 110.16
CA GLU A 48 -23.91 56.22 110.81
C GLU A 48 -22.64 56.02 111.59
N HIS A 49 -21.75 56.99 111.57
CA HIS A 49 -20.62 57.37 112.41
C HIS A 49 -19.25 57.27 111.77
N SER A 50 -18.72 58.38 111.60
CA SER A 50 -17.38 58.96 111.60
C SER A 50 -16.98 59.64 110.28
N GLY A 51 -16.34 60.84 110.39
CA GLY A 51 -16.04 61.81 109.34
C GLY A 51 -15.15 61.40 108.15
N TYR A 52 -15.15 60.16 107.81
CA TYR A 52 -14.54 59.63 106.58
C TYR A 52 -15.66 59.24 105.66
N ASN A 53 -15.77 59.92 104.55
CA ASN A 53 -16.83 59.64 103.55
C ASN A 53 -16.48 58.43 102.68
N PRO A 54 -16.92 57.21 103.03
CA PRO A 54 -16.57 55.98 102.32
C PRO A 54 -17.13 55.92 100.86
N ASN A 55 -18.09 56.80 100.57
CA ASN A 55 -18.73 56.87 99.24
C ASN A 55 -17.76 57.35 98.16
N ASN A 56 -16.83 58.30 98.50
CA ASN A 56 -15.89 58.81 97.51
C ASN A 56 -14.80 57.78 97.16
N PHE A 57 -14.39 56.90 98.10
CA PHE A 57 -13.44 55.83 97.81
C PHE A 57 -14.09 54.72 97.00
N ALA A 58 -15.33 54.34 97.31
CA ALA A 58 -16.06 53.34 96.61
C ALA A 58 -16.43 53.76 95.14
N ILE A 59 -16.76 55.07 94.98
CA ILE A 59 -17.01 55.62 93.62
C ILE A 59 -15.70 55.64 92.80
N GLY A 60 -14.58 56.02 93.42
CA GLY A 60 -13.28 56.01 92.77
C GLY A 60 -12.81 54.61 92.40
N ALA A 61 -13.00 53.60 93.28
CA ALA A 61 -12.68 52.20 93.03
C ALA A 61 -13.57 51.59 91.91
N SER A 62 -14.87 51.90 91.90
CA SER A 62 -15.80 51.48 90.84
C SER A 62 -15.44 52.08 89.51
N PHE A 63 -15.06 53.36 89.46
CA PHE A 63 -14.62 54.00 88.22
C PHE A 63 -13.33 53.40 87.71
N LEU A 64 -12.32 53.16 88.55
CA LEU A 64 -11.09 52.51 88.16
C LEU A 64 -11.33 51.09 87.65
N PHE A 65 -12.20 50.30 88.30
CA PHE A 65 -12.58 48.97 87.86
C PHE A 65 -13.30 49.01 86.50
N ALA A 66 -14.17 49.94 86.29
CA ALA A 66 -14.85 50.10 85.01
C ALA A 66 -13.87 50.51 83.89
N VAL A 67 -12.92 51.41 84.18
CA VAL A 67 -11.87 51.78 83.21
C VAL A 67 -10.95 50.58 82.92
N ALA A 68 -10.59 49.79 83.92
CA ALA A 68 -9.80 48.55 83.71
C ALA A 68 -10.54 47.54 82.89
N CYS A 69 -11.83 47.32 83.13
CA CYS A 69 -12.67 46.42 82.28
C CYS A 69 -12.77 46.89 80.82
N LEU A 70 -12.92 48.20 80.60
CA LEU A 70 -12.95 48.80 79.26
C LEU A 70 -11.60 48.63 78.53
N ALA A 71 -10.52 48.87 79.24
CA ALA A 71 -9.14 48.66 78.73
C ALA A 71 -8.89 47.21 78.39
N LEU A 72 -9.30 46.26 79.25
CA LEU A 72 -9.21 44.83 78.97
C LEU A 72 -10.05 44.40 77.74
N ALA A 73 -11.27 44.94 77.65
CA ALA A 73 -12.16 44.68 76.50
C ALA A 73 -11.54 45.19 75.18
N THR A 74 -10.97 46.40 75.17
CA THR A 74 -10.30 46.97 74.02
C THR A 74 -9.04 46.21 73.61
N VAL A 75 -8.22 45.82 74.60
CA VAL A 75 -7.03 44.97 74.32
C VAL A 75 -7.43 43.59 73.76
N SER A 76 -8.43 42.95 74.41
CA SER A 76 -8.91 41.62 73.93
C SER A 76 -9.45 41.68 72.48
N MET A 77 -10.12 42.79 72.19
CA MET A 77 -10.67 43.05 70.88
C MET A 77 -9.57 43.33 69.85
N ARG A 78 -8.55 44.09 70.18
CA ARG A 78 -7.37 44.29 69.32
C ARG A 78 -6.62 42.98 69.09
N LEU A 79 -6.45 42.16 70.10
CA LEU A 79 -5.82 40.84 69.98
C LEU A 79 -6.61 39.90 69.07
N ARG A 80 -7.94 39.86 69.17
CA ARG A 80 -8.80 39.10 68.25
C ARG A 80 -8.65 39.60 66.83
N PHE A 81 -8.67 40.91 66.62
CA PHE A 81 -8.50 41.51 65.30
C PHE A 81 -7.11 41.18 64.69
N LEU A 82 -6.06 41.30 65.47
CA LEU A 82 -4.71 40.95 65.04
C LEU A 82 -4.61 39.43 64.65
N ARG A 83 -5.20 38.55 65.48
CA ARG A 83 -5.24 37.09 65.19
C ARG A 83 -5.96 36.80 63.92
N LEU A 84 -7.10 37.46 63.65
CA LEU A 84 -7.83 37.29 62.40
C LEU A 84 -7.04 37.80 61.17
N LYS A 85 -6.33 38.93 61.35
CA LYS A 85 -5.48 39.50 60.30
C LYS A 85 -4.26 38.61 60.03
N MET A 86 -3.61 38.10 61.08
CA MET A 86 -2.48 37.15 60.95
C MET A 86 -2.93 35.86 60.30
N ARG A 87 -4.09 35.30 60.66
CA ARG A 87 -4.64 34.09 60.04
C ARG A 87 -4.95 34.29 58.55
N LYS A 88 -5.43 35.48 58.17
CA LYS A 88 -5.68 35.82 56.76
C LYS A 88 -4.39 35.97 55.96
N ILE A 89 -3.35 36.56 56.55
CA ILE A 89 -2.04 36.66 55.91
C ILE A 89 -1.39 35.29 55.78
N ALA A 90 -1.49 34.44 56.81
CA ALA A 90 -0.99 33.06 56.74
C ALA A 90 -1.64 32.26 55.62
N LEU A 91 -2.98 32.29 55.51
CA LEU A 91 -3.71 31.62 54.39
C LEU A 91 -3.33 32.20 53.02
N HIS A 92 -3.08 33.52 52.93
CA HIS A 92 -2.65 34.09 51.65
C HIS A 92 -1.22 33.71 51.27
N ASN A 93 -0.31 33.65 52.25
CA ASN A 93 1.07 33.19 52.04
C ASN A 93 1.12 31.70 51.65
N GLU A 94 0.28 30.87 52.30
CA GLU A 94 0.15 29.45 51.95
C GLU A 94 -0.34 29.27 50.48
N ALA A 95 -1.38 30.01 50.09
CA ALA A 95 -1.89 29.99 48.69
C ALA A 95 -0.86 30.54 47.68
N LEU A 96 -0.01 31.49 48.06
CA LEU A 96 1.10 31.96 47.20
C LEU A 96 2.23 30.94 47.11
N ALA A 97 2.54 30.27 48.22
CA ALA A 97 3.56 29.21 48.24
C ALA A 97 3.13 28.02 47.33
N ASP A 98 1.85 27.59 47.46
CA ASP A 98 1.29 26.54 46.62
C ASP A 98 1.34 26.91 45.10
N ARG A 99 0.99 28.16 44.81
CA ARG A 99 1.01 28.63 43.42
C ARG A 99 2.42 28.78 42.85
N ASN A 100 3.37 29.18 43.66
CA ASN A 100 4.78 29.21 43.27
C ASN A 100 5.34 27.81 43.04
N TRP A 101 4.95 26.86 43.90
CA TRP A 101 5.33 25.46 43.72
C TRP A 101 4.75 24.85 42.42
N GLU A 102 3.44 25.07 42.13
CA GLU A 102 2.80 24.65 40.88
C GLU A 102 3.50 25.24 39.65
N LEU A 103 3.86 26.55 39.70
CA LEU A 103 4.56 27.21 38.61
C LEU A 103 5.97 26.62 38.42
N GLN A 104 6.67 26.36 39.50
CA GLN A 104 8.02 25.79 39.47
C GLN A 104 8.00 24.35 38.94
N GLU A 105 7.04 23.55 39.39
CA GLU A 105 6.84 22.19 38.86
C GLU A 105 6.46 22.19 37.37
N ALA A 106 5.61 23.11 36.91
CA ALA A 106 5.27 23.27 35.52
C ALA A 106 6.47 23.70 34.66
N GLU A 107 7.29 24.61 35.17
CA GLU A 107 8.54 25.05 34.52
C GLU A 107 9.55 23.89 34.41
N ASP A 108 9.74 23.13 35.49
CA ASP A 108 10.67 22.00 35.54
C ASP A 108 10.21 20.88 34.59
N ARG A 109 8.88 20.61 34.54
CA ARG A 109 8.32 19.66 33.57
C ARG A 109 8.51 20.12 32.12
N ALA A 110 8.24 21.39 31.84
CA ALA A 110 8.43 21.93 30.49
C ALA A 110 9.91 21.86 30.10
N ARG A 111 10.82 22.24 30.99
CA ARG A 111 12.25 22.13 30.73
C ARG A 111 12.70 20.70 30.47
N SER A 112 12.25 19.74 31.30
CA SER A 112 12.55 18.32 31.13
C SER A 112 12.05 17.76 29.78
N LEU A 113 10.87 18.20 29.32
CA LEU A 113 10.34 17.81 28.02
C LEU A 113 11.21 18.34 26.85
N PHE A 114 11.69 19.57 26.95
CA PHE A 114 12.60 20.14 25.93
C PHE A 114 13.98 19.48 25.93
N GLU A 115 14.48 19.13 27.10
CA GLU A 115 15.80 18.50 27.26
C GLU A 115 15.79 17.00 26.90
N SER A 116 14.65 16.30 27.07
CA SER A 116 14.51 14.89 26.73
C SER A 116 14.26 14.64 25.25
N GLN A 117 13.99 15.67 24.43
CA GLN A 117 13.82 15.54 22.99
C GLN A 117 15.16 15.28 22.30
N SER A 118 15.16 14.30 21.37
CA SER A 118 16.31 13.99 20.52
C SER A 118 16.53 15.04 19.41
N ASP A 119 15.56 15.93 19.18
CA ASP A 119 15.68 17.01 18.22
C ASP A 119 16.57 18.15 18.78
N LEU A 120 17.34 18.78 17.91
CA LEU A 120 18.12 19.97 18.27
C LEU A 120 17.18 21.17 18.41
N ILE A 121 17.23 21.85 19.54
CA ILE A 121 16.43 23.06 19.77
C ILE A 121 17.34 24.23 20.07
N VAL A 122 17.22 25.31 19.29
CA VAL A 122 17.95 26.56 19.52
C VAL A 122 17.01 27.74 19.30
N LEU A 123 17.04 28.71 20.25
CA LEU A 123 16.38 30.01 20.11
C LEU A 123 17.44 31.08 19.86
N ARG A 124 17.11 32.04 18.99
CA ARG A 124 17.98 33.16 18.64
C ARG A 124 17.23 34.49 18.71
N ASP A 125 17.88 35.49 19.22
CA ASP A 125 17.37 36.88 19.20
C ASP A 125 17.38 37.47 17.78
N ALA A 126 16.92 38.72 17.64
CA ALA A 126 16.90 39.45 16.39
C ALA A 126 18.31 39.70 15.79
N GLU A 127 19.33 39.70 16.64
CA GLU A 127 20.75 39.86 16.30
C GLU A 127 21.42 38.51 15.93
N GLY A 128 20.69 37.40 16.04
CA GLY A 128 21.15 36.04 15.75
C GLY A 128 21.96 35.39 16.87
N LYS A 129 21.99 35.99 18.08
CA LYS A 129 22.63 35.38 19.25
C LYS A 129 21.73 34.33 19.87
N ILE A 130 22.32 33.28 20.35
CA ILE A 130 21.63 32.17 20.99
C ILE A 130 21.10 32.60 22.36
N THR A 131 19.79 32.51 22.59
CA THR A 131 19.13 32.76 23.87
C THR A 131 18.83 31.46 24.64
N PHE A 132 18.63 30.34 23.92
CA PHE A 132 18.41 29.03 24.51
C PHE A 132 18.95 27.92 23.59
N VAL A 133 19.47 26.84 24.19
CA VAL A 133 19.81 25.57 23.54
C VAL A 133 19.47 24.41 24.48
N ASN A 134 19.01 23.29 23.89
CA ASN A 134 18.84 22.04 24.62
C ASN A 134 20.15 21.22 24.69
N ASP A 135 20.15 20.16 25.49
CA ASP A 135 21.35 19.33 25.70
C ASP A 135 21.79 18.64 24.42
N THR A 136 20.86 18.15 23.59
CA THR A 136 21.16 17.53 22.29
C THR A 136 21.96 18.46 21.36
N TYR A 137 21.61 19.75 21.33
CA TYR A 137 22.38 20.75 20.56
C TYR A 137 23.79 20.93 21.11
N CYS A 138 23.93 20.98 22.47
CA CYS A 138 25.22 21.10 23.12
C CYS A 138 26.14 19.90 22.85
N GLU A 139 25.57 18.68 22.91
CA GLU A 139 26.29 17.44 22.62
C GLU A 139 26.79 17.40 21.17
N LEU A 140 25.93 17.75 20.23
CA LEU A 140 26.30 17.74 18.82
C LEU A 140 27.34 18.80 18.47
N ALA A 141 27.28 19.96 19.14
CA ALA A 141 28.27 21.02 19.03
C ALA A 141 29.56 20.75 19.84
N ARG A 142 29.52 19.80 20.78
CA ARG A 142 30.57 19.52 21.77
C ARG A 142 31.02 20.76 22.52
N LYS A 143 30.04 21.59 22.91
CA LYS A 143 30.27 22.84 23.64
C LYS A 143 29.35 22.90 24.86
N GLN A 144 29.83 23.58 25.92
CA GLN A 144 28.98 23.82 27.10
C GLN A 144 27.91 24.88 26.77
N ARG A 145 26.72 24.74 27.38
CA ARG A 145 25.59 25.67 27.21
C ARG A 145 26.02 27.13 27.49
N LEU A 146 26.86 27.36 28.50
CA LEU A 146 27.35 28.69 28.85
C LEU A 146 28.23 29.33 27.75
N GLU A 147 28.90 28.54 26.92
CA GLU A 147 29.70 29.03 25.80
C GLU A 147 28.83 29.35 24.57
N LEU A 148 27.70 28.70 24.45
CA LEU A 148 26.77 28.87 23.33
C LEU A 148 25.82 30.04 23.56
N ILE A 149 25.29 30.21 24.75
CA ILE A 149 24.37 31.33 25.08
C ILE A 149 25.08 32.68 24.90
N GLY A 150 24.43 33.60 24.18
CA GLY A 150 24.96 34.92 23.83
C GLY A 150 25.91 34.89 22.61
N SER A 151 26.34 33.73 22.14
CA SER A 151 27.18 33.60 20.94
C SER A 151 26.33 33.56 19.66
N ARG A 152 26.98 33.72 18.50
CA ARG A 152 26.39 33.52 17.18
C ARG A 152 26.83 32.18 16.56
N PHE A 153 27.08 31.17 17.37
CA PHE A 153 27.56 29.88 16.91
C PHE A 153 26.57 29.27 15.89
N GLN A 154 27.10 28.75 14.80
CA GLN A 154 26.39 27.94 13.78
C GLN A 154 27.28 26.78 13.38
N PHE A 155 26.69 25.67 13.02
CA PHE A 155 27.42 24.54 12.44
C PHE A 155 27.92 24.90 11.05
N THR A 156 29.06 24.35 10.64
CA THR A 156 29.55 24.46 9.27
C THR A 156 28.64 23.67 8.35
N VAL A 157 28.04 24.32 7.37
CA VAL A 157 27.19 23.68 6.37
C VAL A 157 28.09 23.10 5.29
N LEU A 158 28.03 21.78 5.09
CA LEU A 158 28.76 21.06 4.06
C LEU A 158 27.96 20.96 2.76
N GLU A 159 26.65 20.78 2.88
CA GLU A 159 25.74 20.64 1.74
C GLU A 159 24.38 21.26 2.10
N GLN A 160 23.78 21.97 1.16
CA GLN A 160 22.44 22.55 1.30
C GLN A 160 21.45 21.67 0.55
N GLY A 161 20.44 21.18 1.24
CA GLY A 161 19.33 20.45 0.64
C GLY A 161 18.17 21.34 0.22
N GLU A 162 17.01 20.75 0.05
CA GLU A 162 15.79 21.46 -0.36
C GLU A 162 15.36 22.47 0.71
N SER A 163 14.78 23.60 0.26
CA SER A 163 14.27 24.65 1.12
C SER A 163 12.88 25.05 0.69
N ALA A 164 11.94 25.09 1.63
CA ALA A 164 10.56 25.51 1.42
C ALA A 164 10.10 26.46 2.51
N ILE A 165 9.11 27.30 2.23
CA ILE A 165 8.44 28.15 3.21
C ILE A 165 6.97 27.74 3.26
N GLU A 166 6.51 27.31 4.43
CA GLU A 166 5.10 26.97 4.68
C GLU A 166 4.21 28.23 4.68
N SER A 167 2.92 28.05 4.48
CA SER A 167 1.92 29.12 4.58
C SER A 167 1.88 29.82 5.95
N SER A 168 2.39 29.17 6.99
CA SER A 168 2.57 29.71 8.34
C SER A 168 3.74 30.70 8.46
N GLY A 169 4.59 30.85 7.43
CA GLY A 169 5.84 31.59 7.46
C GLY A 169 7.00 30.78 8.06
N THR A 170 6.81 29.52 8.38
CA THR A 170 7.86 28.61 8.87
C THR A 170 8.75 28.20 7.68
N ARG A 171 10.05 28.38 7.82
CA ARG A 171 11.03 27.90 6.86
C ARG A 171 11.45 26.48 7.20
N ILE A 172 11.40 25.58 6.23
CA ILE A 172 11.88 24.20 6.33
C ILE A 172 13.02 24.04 5.34
N HIS A 173 14.13 23.46 5.78
CA HIS A 173 15.26 23.16 4.92
C HIS A 173 16.13 22.07 5.52
N ASP A 174 16.74 21.27 4.64
CA ASP A 174 17.68 20.25 5.03
C ASP A 174 19.11 20.73 4.81
N GLN A 175 19.98 20.42 5.76
CA GLN A 175 21.40 20.77 5.67
C GLN A 175 22.25 19.61 6.14
N ARG A 176 23.31 19.31 5.39
CA ARG A 176 24.38 18.46 5.89
C ARG A 176 25.38 19.33 6.61
N ILE A 177 25.51 19.14 7.90
CA ILE A 177 26.36 19.94 8.75
C ILE A 177 27.52 19.11 9.29
N GLU A 178 28.64 19.79 9.54
CA GLU A 178 29.78 19.20 10.24
C GLU A 178 29.54 19.31 11.75
N THR A 179 29.57 18.17 12.42
CA THR A 179 29.39 18.07 13.86
C THR A 179 30.60 17.38 14.51
N ALA A 180 30.69 17.43 15.81
CA ALA A 180 31.74 16.73 16.55
C ALA A 180 31.68 15.20 16.44
N LEU A 181 30.52 14.66 16.04
CA LEU A 181 30.27 13.22 15.79
C LEU A 181 30.35 12.85 14.30
N GLY A 182 30.86 13.74 13.44
CA GLY A 182 30.93 13.58 12.00
C GLY A 182 29.86 14.40 11.27
N ALA A 183 29.80 14.23 9.95
CA ALA A 183 28.79 14.90 9.12
C ALA A 183 27.40 14.32 9.37
N ARG A 184 26.39 15.19 9.57
CA ARG A 184 25.01 14.80 9.84
C ARG A 184 24.05 15.58 8.95
N TRP A 185 23.00 14.92 8.47
CA TRP A 185 21.88 15.57 7.81
C TRP A 185 20.86 16.00 8.85
N ILE A 186 20.61 17.31 8.92
CA ILE A 186 19.62 17.88 9.84
C ILE A 186 18.51 18.55 9.03
N ALA A 187 17.28 18.10 9.28
CA ALA A 187 16.07 18.75 8.80
C ALA A 187 15.71 19.88 9.78
N TRP A 188 15.91 21.13 9.35
CA TRP A 188 15.62 22.32 10.14
C TRP A 188 14.22 22.84 9.89
N ARG A 189 13.59 23.27 10.98
CA ARG A 189 12.34 24.00 10.99
C ARG A 189 12.52 25.30 11.75
N GLU A 190 12.43 26.44 11.08
CA GLU A 190 12.67 27.78 11.63
C GLU A 190 11.38 28.58 11.65
N ALA A 191 10.98 29.08 12.81
CA ALA A 191 9.77 29.86 13.00
C ALA A 191 10.03 31.04 13.96
N LEU A 192 9.38 32.17 13.71
CA LEU A 192 9.37 33.31 14.62
C LEU A 192 8.35 33.07 15.74
N VAL A 193 8.82 33.09 17.00
CA VAL A 193 8.00 32.87 18.18
C VAL A 193 8.05 34.10 19.09
N ARG A 194 6.93 34.46 19.72
CA ARG A 194 6.84 35.49 20.76
C ARG A 194 6.30 34.86 22.04
N PHE A 195 7.08 34.96 23.11
CA PHE A 195 6.72 34.38 24.40
C PHE A 195 5.80 35.28 25.24
N ASP A 196 5.80 36.62 24.98
CA ASP A 196 4.96 37.59 25.68
C ASP A 196 4.49 38.72 24.75
N ALA A 197 3.36 39.35 25.07
CA ALA A 197 2.74 40.40 24.26
C ALA A 197 3.58 41.68 24.06
N GLY A 198 4.74 41.78 24.70
CA GLY A 198 5.70 42.90 24.61
C GLY A 198 7.14 42.48 24.40
N ALA A 199 7.42 41.17 24.36
CA ALA A 199 8.75 40.65 24.13
C ALA A 199 9.18 40.74 22.66
N PRO A 200 10.46 40.92 22.35
CA PRO A 200 10.97 40.79 20.99
C PRO A 200 10.71 39.38 20.47
N ALA A 201 10.45 39.26 19.15
CA ALA A 201 10.31 37.96 18.52
C ALA A 201 11.68 37.26 18.48
N GLU A 202 11.70 35.97 18.82
CA GLU A 202 12.87 35.11 18.72
C GLU A 202 12.68 34.12 17.59
N MET A 203 13.78 33.72 16.93
CA MET A 203 13.79 32.66 15.93
C MET A 203 13.99 31.32 16.63
N GLN A 204 12.95 30.49 16.60
CA GLN A 204 13.04 29.10 17.05
C GLN A 204 13.47 28.22 15.89
N CYS A 205 14.59 27.52 16.05
CA CYS A 205 15.08 26.54 15.10
C CYS A 205 15.03 25.16 15.75
N VAL A 206 14.29 24.25 15.15
CA VAL A 206 14.21 22.84 15.55
C VAL A 206 14.84 22.01 14.46
N GLY A 207 15.89 21.25 14.80
CA GLY A 207 16.62 20.40 13.86
C GLY A 207 16.45 18.93 14.23
N ARG A 208 16.03 18.12 13.28
CA ARG A 208 15.95 16.66 13.44
C ARG A 208 17.08 15.99 12.68
N ASP A 209 17.81 15.10 13.34
CA ASP A 209 18.79 14.24 12.66
C ASP A 209 18.05 13.24 11.77
N VAL A 210 18.26 13.37 10.47
CA VAL A 210 17.67 12.52 9.42
C VAL A 210 18.74 11.77 8.64
N THR A 211 19.96 11.67 9.19
CA THR A 211 21.13 11.09 8.52
C THR A 211 20.85 9.68 8.02
N ASP A 212 20.43 8.77 8.92
CA ASP A 212 20.18 7.36 8.57
C ASP A 212 19.11 7.23 7.48
N ARG A 213 18.07 8.06 7.55
CA ARG A 213 17.00 8.06 6.56
C ARG A 213 17.52 8.55 5.20
N THR A 214 18.21 9.68 5.16
CA THR A 214 18.69 10.29 3.92
C THR A 214 19.77 9.41 3.25
N GLU A 215 20.67 8.82 4.03
CA GLU A 215 21.67 7.89 3.52
C GLU A 215 21.02 6.60 2.97
N SER A 216 20.01 6.07 3.65
CA SER A 216 19.27 4.89 3.18
C SER A 216 18.50 5.19 1.89
N GLU A 217 17.84 6.35 1.78
CA GLU A 217 17.12 6.78 0.58
C GLU A 217 18.10 6.97 -0.60
N ARG A 218 19.28 7.58 -0.37
CA ARG A 218 20.34 7.73 -1.39
C ARG A 218 20.89 6.37 -1.84
N ALA A 219 21.24 5.50 -0.90
CA ALA A 219 21.74 4.16 -1.21
C ALA A 219 20.73 3.34 -2.01
N LEU A 220 19.43 3.42 -1.66
CA LEU A 220 18.36 2.75 -2.41
C LEU A 220 18.22 3.32 -3.82
N SER A 221 18.29 4.65 -3.98
CA SER A 221 18.23 5.31 -5.30
C SER A 221 19.41 4.89 -6.17
N GLU A 222 20.63 4.92 -5.63
CA GLU A 222 21.85 4.52 -6.35
C GLU A 222 21.80 3.03 -6.74
N ALA A 223 21.37 2.16 -5.84
CA ALA A 223 21.23 0.73 -6.14
C ALA A 223 20.19 0.47 -7.23
N ARG A 224 19.08 1.21 -7.21
CA ARG A 224 18.05 1.15 -8.26
C ARG A 224 18.60 1.62 -9.60
N ASP A 225 19.29 2.76 -9.64
CA ASP A 225 19.86 3.32 -10.88
C ASP A 225 20.92 2.38 -11.48
N GLN A 226 21.74 1.76 -10.64
CA GLN A 226 22.69 0.74 -11.06
C GLN A 226 21.99 -0.50 -11.63
N ALA A 227 20.95 -1.00 -10.96
CA ALA A 227 20.17 -2.13 -11.45
C ALA A 227 19.49 -1.83 -12.79
N ASP A 228 18.90 -0.64 -12.94
CA ASP A 228 18.27 -0.17 -14.18
C ASP A 228 19.30 0.00 -15.32
N ALA A 229 20.49 0.49 -15.02
CA ALA A 229 21.58 0.62 -16.00
C ALA A 229 22.08 -0.76 -16.45
N ALA A 230 22.29 -1.69 -15.52
CA ALA A 230 22.69 -3.06 -15.82
C ALA A 230 21.64 -3.79 -16.68
N ASN A 231 20.36 -3.64 -16.36
CA ASN A 231 19.27 -4.26 -17.11
C ASN A 231 19.15 -3.68 -18.54
N ARG A 232 19.34 -2.36 -18.69
CA ARG A 232 19.42 -1.70 -20.02
C ARG A 232 20.59 -2.20 -20.84
N ALA A 233 21.77 -2.36 -20.21
CA ALA A 233 22.97 -2.87 -20.88
C ALA A 233 22.77 -4.34 -21.32
N LYS A 234 22.21 -5.21 -20.45
CA LYS A 234 21.85 -6.60 -20.76
C LYS A 234 20.92 -6.68 -21.98
N SER A 235 19.83 -5.87 -21.98
CA SER A 235 18.85 -5.86 -23.08
C SER A 235 19.46 -5.41 -24.42
N ARG A 236 20.34 -4.37 -24.40
CA ARG A 236 21.04 -3.91 -25.60
C ARG A 236 22.02 -4.98 -26.14
N PHE A 237 22.78 -5.60 -25.24
CA PHE A 237 23.70 -6.67 -25.60
C PHE A 237 22.97 -7.84 -26.28
N LEU A 238 21.88 -8.32 -25.69
CA LEU A 238 21.08 -9.42 -26.24
C LEU A 238 20.48 -9.05 -27.60
N ALA A 239 19.97 -7.81 -27.78
CA ALA A 239 19.42 -7.35 -29.05
C ALA A 239 20.51 -7.31 -30.15
N MET A 240 21.68 -6.81 -29.83
CA MET A 240 22.82 -6.77 -30.77
C MET A 240 23.32 -8.17 -31.09
N ALA A 241 23.56 -9.00 -30.08
CA ALA A 241 24.01 -10.40 -30.27
C ALA A 241 23.04 -11.20 -31.14
N SER A 242 21.72 -11.03 -30.91
CA SER A 242 20.71 -11.70 -31.74
C SER A 242 20.83 -11.29 -33.22
N HIS A 243 20.97 -10.00 -33.49
CA HIS A 243 21.11 -9.52 -34.88
C HIS A 243 22.37 -10.12 -35.54
N GLU A 244 23.50 -10.08 -34.82
CA GLU A 244 24.77 -10.59 -35.31
C GLU A 244 24.80 -12.10 -35.51
N ILE A 245 24.01 -12.86 -34.74
CA ILE A 245 23.87 -14.33 -34.90
C ILE A 245 22.82 -14.65 -35.99
N ARG A 246 21.75 -13.88 -36.11
CA ARG A 246 20.68 -14.12 -37.09
C ARG A 246 21.17 -14.03 -38.52
N THR A 247 22.02 -13.06 -38.83
CA THR A 247 22.52 -12.80 -40.19
C THR A 247 23.27 -14.00 -40.78
N PRO A 248 24.35 -14.54 -40.14
CA PRO A 248 25.02 -15.71 -40.68
C PRO A 248 24.15 -16.96 -40.64
N LEU A 249 23.26 -17.11 -39.66
CA LEU A 249 22.37 -18.25 -39.51
C LEU A 249 21.33 -18.31 -40.63
N ASN A 250 20.73 -17.16 -41.00
CA ASN A 250 19.85 -17.05 -42.15
C ASN A 250 20.59 -17.45 -43.48
N GLY A 251 21.86 -17.08 -43.57
CA GLY A 251 22.71 -17.51 -44.68
C GLY A 251 22.87 -19.03 -44.73
N ILE A 252 23.16 -19.68 -43.59
CA ILE A 252 23.30 -21.14 -43.50
C ILE A 252 21.97 -21.85 -43.85
N ILE A 253 20.83 -21.37 -43.30
CA ILE A 253 19.50 -21.93 -43.57
C ILE A 253 19.12 -21.74 -45.04
N GLY A 254 19.37 -20.55 -45.59
CA GLY A 254 19.10 -20.27 -46.99
C GLY A 254 19.89 -21.19 -47.92
N MET A 255 21.20 -21.34 -47.70
CA MET A 255 22.04 -22.24 -48.47
C MET A 255 21.64 -23.71 -48.31
N SER A 256 21.26 -24.13 -47.09
CA SER A 256 20.74 -25.46 -46.85
C SER A 256 19.42 -25.70 -47.58
N GLY A 257 18.54 -24.67 -47.68
CA GLY A 257 17.31 -24.69 -48.48
C GLY A 257 17.60 -24.87 -49.95
N LEU A 258 18.49 -24.04 -50.53
CA LEU A 258 18.90 -24.15 -51.94
C LEU A 258 19.54 -25.51 -52.24
N LEU A 259 20.31 -26.08 -51.34
CA LEU A 259 20.83 -27.44 -51.49
C LEU A 259 19.70 -28.48 -51.57
N LEU A 260 18.69 -28.36 -50.74
CA LEU A 260 17.53 -29.28 -50.75
C LEU A 260 16.71 -29.24 -52.04
N ASP A 261 16.77 -28.14 -52.80
CA ASP A 261 16.13 -27.97 -54.08
C ASP A 261 16.95 -28.57 -55.26
N THR A 262 18.18 -29.06 -54.97
CA THR A 262 19.03 -29.72 -55.99
C THR A 262 18.95 -31.23 -55.89
N VAL A 263 19.53 -31.95 -56.88
CA VAL A 263 19.60 -33.40 -56.84
C VAL A 263 20.61 -33.83 -55.80
N LEU A 264 20.13 -34.40 -54.70
CA LEU A 264 20.94 -34.90 -53.58
C LEU A 264 20.82 -36.40 -53.45
N THR A 265 21.90 -37.04 -52.96
CA THR A 265 21.78 -38.42 -52.48
C THR A 265 20.93 -38.45 -51.20
N PRO A 266 20.32 -39.62 -50.86
CA PRO A 266 19.53 -39.74 -49.62
C PRO A 266 20.29 -39.32 -48.35
N GLU A 267 21.58 -39.60 -48.32
CA GLU A 267 22.46 -39.22 -47.20
C GLU A 267 22.69 -37.70 -47.15
N GLN A 268 23.01 -37.06 -48.28
CA GLN A 268 23.17 -35.61 -48.39
C GLN A 268 21.88 -34.88 -48.04
N MET A 269 20.72 -35.40 -48.50
CA MET A 269 19.42 -34.86 -48.14
C MET A 269 19.18 -34.91 -46.62
N THR A 270 19.56 -35.98 -45.97
CA THR A 270 19.46 -36.13 -44.51
C THR A 270 20.32 -35.08 -43.79
N TYR A 271 21.54 -34.90 -44.26
CA TYR A 271 22.44 -33.88 -43.68
C TYR A 271 21.93 -32.46 -43.89
N ALA A 272 21.48 -32.13 -45.10
CA ALA A 272 20.93 -30.80 -45.40
C ALA A 272 19.67 -30.50 -44.61
N LYS A 273 18.75 -31.47 -44.46
CA LYS A 273 17.59 -31.35 -43.58
C LYS A 273 17.97 -31.14 -42.10
N ALA A 274 18.96 -31.87 -41.60
CA ALA A 274 19.44 -31.74 -40.22
C ALA A 274 20.02 -30.35 -39.96
N VAL A 275 20.85 -29.82 -40.89
CA VAL A 275 21.42 -28.47 -40.79
C VAL A 275 20.29 -27.43 -40.80
N LYS A 276 19.34 -27.50 -41.71
CA LYS A 276 18.18 -26.59 -41.79
C LYS A 276 17.37 -26.62 -40.49
N THR A 277 16.98 -27.80 -40.01
CA THR A 277 16.20 -27.97 -38.79
C THR A 277 16.95 -27.42 -37.54
N SER A 278 18.25 -27.65 -37.47
CA SER A 278 19.08 -27.12 -36.36
C SER A 278 19.18 -25.59 -36.41
N GLY A 279 19.30 -25.04 -37.64
CA GLY A 279 19.32 -23.59 -37.86
C GLY A 279 17.99 -22.93 -37.47
N ASP A 280 16.87 -23.48 -37.93
CA ASP A 280 15.54 -22.99 -37.59
C ASP A 280 15.30 -23.04 -36.05
N ALA A 281 15.72 -24.11 -35.39
CA ALA A 281 15.63 -24.26 -33.95
C ALA A 281 16.47 -23.21 -33.20
N LEU A 282 17.68 -22.87 -33.71
CA LEU A 282 18.52 -21.86 -33.10
C LEU A 282 17.95 -20.44 -33.27
N ILE A 283 17.34 -20.12 -34.41
CA ILE A 283 16.61 -18.84 -34.59
C ILE A 283 15.47 -18.72 -33.58
N ALA A 284 14.65 -19.75 -33.45
CA ALA A 284 13.55 -19.75 -32.49
C ALA A 284 14.04 -19.51 -31.04
N LEU A 285 15.15 -20.16 -30.65
CA LEU A 285 15.79 -19.97 -29.34
C LEU A 285 16.22 -18.52 -29.10
N ILE A 286 16.84 -17.90 -30.08
CA ILE A 286 17.32 -16.52 -30.00
C ILE A 286 16.12 -15.55 -29.91
N GLU A 287 15.06 -15.82 -30.65
CA GLU A 287 13.82 -15.02 -30.58
C GLU A 287 13.14 -15.13 -29.21
N GLU A 288 13.05 -16.34 -28.67
CA GLU A 288 12.54 -16.55 -27.30
C GLU A 288 13.38 -15.80 -26.25
N LEU A 289 14.72 -15.82 -26.36
CA LEU A 289 15.61 -15.11 -25.43
C LEU A 289 15.45 -13.58 -25.54
N LEU A 290 15.28 -13.06 -26.76
CA LEU A 290 15.02 -11.64 -27.00
C LEU A 290 13.69 -11.20 -26.43
N ASP A 291 12.63 -11.98 -26.70
CA ASP A 291 11.30 -11.68 -26.16
C ASP A 291 11.34 -11.72 -24.63
N TYR A 292 12.01 -12.70 -24.03
CA TYR A 292 12.24 -12.75 -22.60
C TYR A 292 12.90 -11.47 -22.05
N SER A 293 13.98 -11.02 -22.71
CA SER A 293 14.70 -9.81 -22.29
C SER A 293 13.86 -8.53 -22.41
N LYS A 294 13.03 -8.43 -23.47
CA LYS A 294 12.10 -7.30 -23.64
C LYS A 294 11.01 -7.29 -22.57
N ILE A 295 10.51 -8.48 -22.22
CA ILE A 295 9.51 -8.66 -21.16
C ILE A 295 10.07 -8.26 -19.81
N GLU A 296 11.28 -8.75 -19.48
CA GLU A 296 11.98 -8.45 -18.22
C GLU A 296 12.25 -6.95 -18.06
N ALA A 297 12.61 -6.27 -19.15
CA ALA A 297 12.81 -4.82 -19.17
C ALA A 297 11.50 -4.01 -19.16
N GLY A 298 10.34 -4.63 -19.11
CA GLY A 298 9.04 -3.96 -19.15
C GLY A 298 8.72 -3.25 -20.48
N LYS A 299 9.48 -3.54 -21.55
CA LYS A 299 9.46 -2.85 -22.85
C LYS A 299 8.55 -3.52 -23.90
N ILE A 300 7.60 -4.33 -23.48
CA ILE A 300 6.58 -4.82 -24.41
C ILE A 300 5.52 -3.74 -24.57
N ASP A 301 5.48 -3.13 -25.74
CA ASP A 301 4.36 -2.31 -26.18
C ASP A 301 3.29 -3.25 -26.76
N LEU A 302 2.13 -3.25 -26.14
CA LEU A 302 0.98 -4.02 -26.61
C LEU A 302 0.24 -3.21 -27.66
N GLU A 303 -0.05 -3.86 -28.80
CA GLU A 303 -0.92 -3.30 -29.82
C GLU A 303 -2.39 -3.52 -29.42
N SER A 304 -3.21 -2.49 -29.63
CA SER A 304 -4.66 -2.58 -29.43
C SER A 304 -5.34 -2.31 -30.77
N ARG A 305 -5.57 -3.38 -31.53
CA ARG A 305 -6.18 -3.32 -32.87
C ARG A 305 -7.34 -4.30 -32.98
N PRO A 306 -8.34 -3.99 -33.82
CA PRO A 306 -9.38 -4.96 -34.15
C PRO A 306 -8.82 -6.16 -34.92
N PHE A 307 -9.22 -7.37 -34.52
CA PHE A 307 -8.90 -8.58 -35.26
C PHE A 307 -10.04 -9.60 -35.19
N ALA A 308 -10.13 -10.49 -36.19
CA ALA A 308 -11.13 -11.56 -36.27
C ALA A 308 -10.64 -12.78 -35.47
N LEU A 309 -11.44 -13.26 -34.51
CA LEU A 309 -11.14 -14.46 -33.73
C LEU A 309 -11.00 -15.70 -34.61
N ALA A 310 -11.92 -15.90 -35.56
CA ALA A 310 -11.91 -17.05 -36.47
C ALA A 310 -10.61 -17.09 -37.29
N ALA A 311 -10.23 -15.98 -37.91
CA ALA A 311 -9.02 -15.92 -38.73
C ALA A 311 -7.74 -16.17 -37.93
N LEU A 312 -7.72 -15.77 -36.64
CA LEU A 312 -6.60 -16.06 -35.75
C LEU A 312 -6.48 -17.56 -35.46
N ILE A 313 -7.57 -18.21 -35.07
CA ILE A 313 -7.58 -19.61 -34.66
C ILE A 313 -7.40 -20.55 -35.86
N GLU A 314 -8.12 -20.29 -36.97
CA GLU A 314 -7.97 -21.03 -38.24
C GLU A 314 -6.53 -20.95 -38.75
N GLY A 315 -5.92 -19.76 -38.77
CA GLY A 315 -4.54 -19.60 -39.20
C GLY A 315 -3.52 -20.27 -38.27
N ILE A 316 -3.82 -20.47 -36.97
CA ILE A 316 -3.01 -21.29 -36.08
C ILE A 316 -3.16 -22.77 -36.38
N THR A 317 -4.40 -23.22 -36.59
CA THR A 317 -4.72 -24.62 -36.91
C THR A 317 -4.08 -25.04 -38.22
N GLU A 318 -4.24 -24.24 -39.30
CA GLU A 318 -3.63 -24.46 -40.61
C GLU A 318 -2.09 -24.55 -40.52
N LEU A 319 -1.46 -23.66 -39.76
CA LEU A 319 -0.01 -23.68 -39.59
C LEU A 319 0.51 -24.92 -38.86
N LEU A 320 -0.26 -25.46 -37.92
CA LEU A 320 0.11 -26.61 -37.12
C LEU A 320 -0.34 -27.95 -37.72
N ALA A 321 -1.31 -27.95 -38.63
CA ALA A 321 -1.85 -29.17 -39.25
C ALA A 321 -0.77 -30.07 -39.89
N PRO A 322 0.21 -29.55 -40.66
CA PRO A 322 1.26 -30.44 -41.22
C PRO A 322 2.11 -31.13 -40.13
N ARG A 323 2.34 -30.44 -38.97
CA ARG A 323 3.09 -31.03 -37.86
C ARG A 323 2.29 -32.10 -37.12
N ALA A 324 0.99 -31.90 -36.96
CA ALA A 324 0.08 -32.87 -36.38
C ALA A 324 -0.03 -34.10 -37.27
N GLN A 325 -0.30 -33.93 -38.60
CA GLN A 325 -0.39 -34.99 -39.58
C GLN A 325 0.87 -35.83 -39.69
N ALA A 326 2.07 -35.19 -39.66
CA ALA A 326 3.35 -35.92 -39.67
C ALA A 326 3.51 -36.84 -38.45
N ARG A 327 2.75 -36.60 -37.38
CA ARG A 327 2.71 -37.43 -36.17
C ARG A 327 1.46 -38.30 -36.08
N LYS A 328 0.60 -38.26 -37.11
CA LYS A 328 -0.69 -38.94 -37.14
C LYS A 328 -1.62 -38.51 -36.00
N LEU A 329 -1.57 -37.23 -35.65
CA LEU A 329 -2.42 -36.62 -34.66
C LEU A 329 -3.53 -35.79 -35.34
N GLU A 330 -4.67 -35.78 -34.71
CA GLU A 330 -5.79 -34.91 -35.08
C GLU A 330 -5.53 -33.49 -34.51
N ILE A 331 -5.93 -32.46 -35.25
CA ILE A 331 -5.99 -31.08 -34.77
C ILE A 331 -7.30 -30.47 -35.22
N ALA A 332 -8.09 -29.98 -34.27
CA ALA A 332 -9.38 -29.38 -34.54
C ALA A 332 -9.56 -28.06 -33.80
N ALA A 333 -10.40 -27.18 -34.35
CA ALA A 333 -10.72 -25.90 -33.75
C ALA A 333 -12.23 -25.74 -33.57
N PHE A 334 -12.60 -25.12 -32.44
CA PHE A 334 -13.99 -24.76 -32.14
C PHE A 334 -14.03 -23.32 -31.63
N ILE A 335 -14.93 -22.53 -32.23
CA ILE A 335 -15.19 -21.17 -31.80
C ILE A 335 -16.67 -21.07 -31.49
N ASP A 336 -16.96 -20.61 -30.28
CA ASP A 336 -18.34 -20.39 -29.84
C ASP A 336 -18.96 -19.24 -30.65
N GLU A 337 -20.06 -19.51 -31.30
CA GLU A 337 -20.76 -18.54 -32.14
C GLU A 337 -21.39 -17.37 -31.41
N ARG A 338 -21.45 -17.41 -30.06
CA ARG A 338 -21.90 -16.30 -29.22
C ARG A 338 -20.84 -15.24 -29.07
N LEU A 339 -19.59 -15.54 -29.40
CA LEU A 339 -18.48 -14.60 -29.31
C LEU A 339 -18.58 -13.56 -30.42
N PRO A 340 -18.12 -12.33 -30.18
CA PRO A 340 -18.03 -11.31 -31.21
C PRO A 340 -17.05 -11.77 -32.30
N ALA A 341 -17.44 -11.56 -33.59
CA ALA A 341 -16.59 -11.92 -34.70
C ALA A 341 -15.24 -11.19 -34.71
N GLN A 342 -15.23 -9.95 -34.22
CA GLN A 342 -14.02 -9.12 -34.08
C GLN A 342 -13.88 -8.58 -32.66
N VAL A 343 -12.66 -8.63 -32.16
CA VAL A 343 -12.29 -8.14 -30.84
C VAL A 343 -11.08 -7.21 -30.94
N ILE A 344 -10.89 -6.35 -29.92
CA ILE A 344 -9.79 -5.40 -29.85
C ILE A 344 -8.71 -5.96 -28.94
N GLY A 345 -7.47 -6.06 -29.44
CA GLY A 345 -6.33 -6.56 -28.68
C GLY A 345 -5.08 -6.73 -29.52
N ASP A 346 -4.08 -7.42 -28.97
CA ASP A 346 -2.83 -7.77 -29.66
C ASP A 346 -2.91 -9.20 -30.24
N ALA A 347 -3.34 -9.28 -31.50
CA ALA A 347 -3.44 -10.55 -32.21
C ALA A 347 -2.09 -11.26 -32.39
N ALA A 348 -0.99 -10.52 -32.53
CA ALA A 348 0.34 -11.10 -32.73
C ALA A 348 0.84 -11.79 -31.46
N ARG A 349 0.68 -11.15 -30.30
CA ARG A 349 1.06 -11.73 -29.01
C ARG A 349 0.15 -12.91 -28.62
N LEU A 350 -1.15 -12.79 -28.86
CA LEU A 350 -2.06 -13.90 -28.62
C LEU A 350 -1.75 -15.10 -29.51
N ARG A 351 -1.45 -14.86 -30.80
CA ARG A 351 -0.99 -15.90 -31.75
C ARG A 351 0.28 -16.59 -31.24
N GLN A 352 1.26 -15.83 -30.75
CA GLN A 352 2.52 -16.34 -30.20
C GLN A 352 2.26 -17.29 -29.03
N VAL A 353 1.40 -16.88 -28.08
CA VAL A 353 1.03 -17.72 -26.93
C VAL A 353 0.34 -19.00 -27.36
N LEU A 354 -0.69 -18.89 -28.22
CA LEU A 354 -1.46 -20.05 -28.66
C LEU A 354 -0.63 -21.03 -29.51
N LEU A 355 0.27 -20.53 -30.37
CA LEU A 355 1.23 -21.36 -31.11
C LEU A 355 2.18 -22.12 -30.18
N ASN A 356 2.66 -21.47 -29.10
CA ASN A 356 3.50 -22.13 -28.12
C ASN A 356 2.74 -23.23 -27.37
N LEU A 357 1.52 -22.95 -26.91
CA LEU A 357 0.69 -23.91 -26.19
C LEU A 357 0.29 -25.10 -27.08
N ALA A 358 -0.24 -24.84 -28.31
CA ALA A 358 -0.65 -25.86 -29.22
C ALA A 358 0.54 -26.65 -29.82
N GLY A 359 1.67 -25.99 -30.04
CA GLY A 359 2.92 -26.65 -30.40
C GLY A 359 3.43 -27.62 -29.33
N ASN A 360 3.33 -27.24 -28.06
CA ASN A 360 3.63 -28.12 -26.93
C ASN A 360 2.63 -29.28 -26.83
N ALA A 361 1.33 -29.03 -27.04
CA ALA A 361 0.30 -30.05 -27.09
C ALA A 361 0.61 -31.13 -28.16
N ILE A 362 0.92 -30.73 -29.41
CA ILE A 362 1.34 -31.66 -30.47
C ILE A 362 2.65 -32.40 -30.11
N LYS A 363 3.58 -31.72 -29.47
CA LYS A 363 4.88 -32.27 -29.08
C LYS A 363 4.74 -33.39 -28.06
N PHE A 364 3.84 -33.26 -27.10
CA PHE A 364 3.69 -34.20 -25.97
C PHE A 364 2.53 -35.19 -26.13
N THR A 365 1.81 -35.11 -27.26
CA THR A 365 0.79 -36.10 -27.62
C THR A 365 1.39 -37.17 -28.55
N THR A 366 1.11 -38.43 -28.25
CA THR A 366 1.58 -39.58 -29.05
C THR A 366 0.45 -40.19 -29.88
N THR A 367 -0.78 -40.20 -29.36
CA THR A 367 -1.99 -40.73 -29.99
C THR A 367 -3.17 -39.84 -29.64
N GLY A 368 -4.17 -39.76 -30.51
CA GLY A 368 -5.30 -38.84 -30.36
C GLY A 368 -5.03 -37.51 -31.03
N GLY A 369 -5.15 -36.40 -30.32
CA GLY A 369 -4.93 -35.09 -30.95
C GLY A 369 -5.02 -33.90 -30.03
N VAL A 370 -5.18 -32.72 -30.64
CA VAL A 370 -5.20 -31.39 -29.99
C VAL A 370 -6.44 -30.62 -30.44
N ALA A 371 -7.15 -30.03 -29.50
CA ALA A 371 -8.27 -29.12 -29.73
C ALA A 371 -7.94 -27.69 -29.28
N LEU A 372 -8.22 -26.73 -30.18
CA LEU A 372 -8.25 -25.30 -29.84
C LEU A 372 -9.71 -24.88 -29.70
N ILE A 373 -10.12 -24.52 -28.49
CA ILE A 373 -11.50 -24.16 -28.16
C ILE A 373 -11.54 -22.73 -27.71
N VAL A 374 -12.43 -21.92 -28.29
CA VAL A 374 -12.64 -20.53 -27.87
C VAL A 374 -14.08 -20.35 -27.43
N GLU A 375 -14.28 -19.94 -26.21
CA GLU A 375 -15.60 -19.81 -25.61
C GLU A 375 -15.69 -18.57 -24.68
N PRO A 376 -16.91 -18.08 -24.36
CA PRO A 376 -17.08 -17.01 -23.38
C PRO A 376 -16.51 -17.43 -22.03
N GLY A 377 -15.76 -16.53 -21.41
CA GLY A 377 -15.25 -16.72 -20.06
C GLY A 377 -16.33 -16.50 -18.99
N ILE A 378 -15.90 -16.51 -17.74
CA ILE A 378 -16.80 -16.37 -16.57
C ILE A 378 -17.28 -14.92 -16.43
N TRP A 379 -16.43 -13.95 -16.79
CA TRP A 379 -16.72 -12.53 -16.60
C TRP A 379 -17.20 -11.87 -17.91
N PRO A 380 -17.96 -10.77 -17.85
CA PRO A 380 -18.35 -10.02 -19.03
C PRO A 380 -17.13 -9.62 -19.89
N ASN A 381 -17.22 -9.80 -21.20
CA ASN A 381 -16.15 -9.57 -22.18
C ASN A 381 -14.89 -10.44 -22.00
N GLU A 382 -14.92 -11.42 -21.11
CA GLU A 382 -13.84 -12.40 -21.00
C GLU A 382 -14.02 -13.49 -22.04
N ILE A 383 -12.93 -13.82 -22.70
CA ILE A 383 -12.84 -14.91 -23.67
C ILE A 383 -11.81 -15.91 -23.17
N SER A 384 -12.20 -17.16 -23.11
CA SER A 384 -11.33 -18.29 -22.76
C SER A 384 -10.88 -19.01 -24.03
N PHE A 385 -9.56 -19.14 -24.16
CA PHE A 385 -8.89 -19.92 -25.20
C PHE A 385 -8.32 -21.16 -24.55
N LEU A 386 -8.88 -22.32 -24.85
CA LEU A 386 -8.46 -23.60 -24.31
C LEU A 386 -7.66 -24.36 -25.35
N VAL A 387 -6.47 -24.80 -24.97
CA VAL A 387 -5.66 -25.74 -25.75
C VAL A 387 -5.68 -27.07 -25.00
N ARG A 388 -6.43 -28.03 -25.52
CA ARG A 388 -6.61 -29.36 -24.92
C ARG A 388 -5.86 -30.40 -25.74
N ASP A 389 -5.09 -31.25 -25.06
CA ASP A 389 -4.38 -32.37 -25.63
C ASP A 389 -4.78 -33.71 -24.96
N THR A 390 -4.61 -34.81 -25.69
CA THR A 390 -4.75 -36.18 -25.17
C THR A 390 -3.39 -36.83 -24.90
N GLY A 391 -2.40 -36.03 -24.55
CA GLY A 391 -1.02 -36.46 -24.39
C GLY A 391 -0.71 -37.12 -23.03
N ILE A 392 0.56 -37.14 -22.71
CA ILE A 392 1.08 -37.78 -21.48
C ILE A 392 0.58 -37.17 -20.18
N GLY A 393 0.02 -35.95 -20.23
CA GLY A 393 -0.35 -35.18 -19.03
C GLY A 393 0.85 -34.75 -18.18
N ILE A 394 0.57 -34.00 -17.13
CA ILE A 394 1.56 -33.36 -16.27
C ILE A 394 1.31 -33.73 -14.81
N ALA A 395 2.31 -34.30 -14.15
CA ALA A 395 2.21 -34.67 -12.74
C ALA A 395 1.96 -33.43 -11.85
N PRO A 396 1.11 -33.52 -10.81
CA PRO A 396 0.75 -32.38 -9.95
C PRO A 396 1.94 -31.59 -9.41
N LYS A 397 3.02 -32.29 -9.05
CA LYS A 397 4.27 -31.66 -8.55
C LYS A 397 4.99 -30.79 -9.60
N ALA A 398 4.77 -31.08 -10.89
CA ALA A 398 5.40 -30.36 -11.99
C ALA A 398 4.55 -29.20 -12.52
N GLN A 399 3.24 -29.20 -12.28
CA GLN A 399 2.32 -28.21 -12.85
C GLN A 399 2.67 -26.75 -12.49
N GLN A 400 3.14 -26.50 -11.28
CA GLN A 400 3.60 -25.15 -10.90
C GLN A 400 5.00 -24.84 -11.41
N ARG A 401 5.83 -25.86 -11.61
CA ARG A 401 7.23 -25.70 -12.02
C ARG A 401 7.39 -25.39 -13.49
N ILE A 402 6.51 -25.90 -14.35
CA ILE A 402 6.61 -25.70 -15.80
C ILE A 402 6.47 -24.25 -16.26
N PHE A 403 5.96 -23.34 -15.40
CA PHE A 403 5.91 -21.89 -15.64
C PHE A 403 7.16 -21.15 -15.15
N ARG A 404 8.09 -21.86 -14.45
CA ARG A 404 9.35 -21.25 -14.04
C ARG A 404 10.34 -21.25 -15.21
N GLU A 405 11.16 -20.23 -15.22
CA GLU A 405 12.17 -20.03 -16.25
C GLU A 405 13.22 -21.16 -16.21
N PHE A 406 13.57 -21.66 -17.40
CA PHE A 406 14.56 -22.74 -17.58
C PHE A 406 14.24 -24.06 -16.86
N GLU A 407 13.05 -24.19 -16.25
CA GLU A 407 12.62 -25.44 -15.63
C GLU A 407 11.86 -26.32 -16.66
N GLN A 408 12.07 -27.62 -16.56
CA GLN A 408 11.41 -28.65 -17.36
C GLN A 408 10.81 -29.69 -16.44
N ALA A 409 9.71 -30.32 -16.84
CA ALA A 409 8.95 -31.24 -16.01
C ALA A 409 9.76 -32.47 -15.58
N ASP A 410 10.61 -33.01 -16.50
CA ASP A 410 11.47 -34.20 -16.26
C ASP A 410 12.69 -34.15 -17.19
N GLU A 411 13.90 -34.43 -16.66
CA GLU A 411 15.13 -34.50 -17.44
C GLU A 411 15.12 -35.60 -18.51
N ARG A 412 14.32 -36.67 -18.34
CA ARG A 412 14.19 -37.76 -19.32
C ARG A 412 13.36 -37.29 -20.52
N ILE A 413 12.29 -36.53 -20.28
CA ILE A 413 11.43 -35.93 -21.31
C ILE A 413 12.22 -34.87 -22.07
N ALA A 414 13.05 -34.09 -21.37
CA ALA A 414 13.94 -33.09 -21.94
C ALA A 414 14.88 -33.63 -23.02
N ARG A 415 15.47 -34.80 -22.80
CA ARG A 415 16.38 -35.46 -23.78
C ARG A 415 15.64 -35.96 -25.03
N SER A 416 14.38 -36.39 -24.90
CA SER A 416 13.61 -36.98 -26.02
C SER A 416 12.92 -35.93 -26.87
N TYR A 417 12.49 -34.82 -26.26
CA TYR A 417 11.65 -33.83 -26.93
C TYR A 417 12.26 -32.43 -27.06
N GLY A 418 13.38 -32.13 -26.38
CA GLY A 418 14.08 -30.83 -26.41
C GLY A 418 13.22 -29.66 -25.92
N GLY A 419 13.81 -28.49 -25.78
CA GLY A 419 13.12 -27.25 -25.46
C GLY A 419 13.94 -26.35 -24.55
N THR A 420 13.66 -25.04 -24.52
CA THR A 420 14.40 -24.05 -23.75
C THR A 420 13.95 -23.95 -22.30
N GLY A 421 12.72 -24.36 -22.01
CA GLY A 421 12.05 -24.07 -20.74
C GLY A 421 11.59 -22.61 -20.59
N LEU A 422 11.65 -21.82 -21.67
CA LEU A 422 11.23 -20.41 -21.66
C LEU A 422 9.82 -20.18 -22.20
N GLY A 423 9.33 -21.02 -23.12
CA GLY A 423 8.09 -20.76 -23.84
C GLY A 423 6.89 -20.54 -22.93
N LEU A 424 6.66 -21.39 -21.92
CA LEU A 424 5.53 -21.25 -21.00
C LEU A 424 5.66 -20.02 -20.07
N SER A 425 6.85 -19.74 -19.57
CA SER A 425 7.09 -18.54 -18.75
C SER A 425 6.89 -17.24 -19.55
N ILE A 426 7.32 -17.22 -20.81
CA ILE A 426 7.08 -16.12 -21.74
C ILE A 426 5.56 -15.97 -22.00
N SER A 427 4.87 -17.06 -22.27
CA SER A 427 3.41 -17.06 -22.49
C SER A 427 2.66 -16.49 -21.29
N GLU A 428 3.00 -16.93 -20.09
CA GLU A 428 2.38 -16.43 -18.86
C GLU A 428 2.61 -14.92 -18.67
N ARG A 429 3.83 -14.44 -18.91
CA ARG A 429 4.16 -13.02 -18.81
C ARG A 429 3.46 -12.18 -19.86
N ILE A 430 3.35 -12.65 -21.11
CA ILE A 430 2.60 -11.96 -22.17
C ILE A 430 1.14 -11.82 -21.74
N ILE A 431 0.51 -12.91 -21.34
CA ILE A 431 -0.90 -12.90 -20.95
C ILE A 431 -1.15 -12.03 -19.71
N LYS A 432 -0.28 -12.07 -18.69
CA LYS A 432 -0.34 -11.15 -17.54
C LYS A 432 -0.23 -9.69 -17.96
N ARG A 433 0.64 -9.38 -18.92
CA ARG A 433 0.78 -8.01 -19.46
C ARG A 433 -0.46 -7.57 -20.24
N MET A 434 -1.14 -8.50 -20.90
CA MET A 434 -2.44 -8.28 -21.58
C MET A 434 -3.63 -8.20 -20.59
N GLY A 435 -3.38 -8.31 -19.28
CA GLY A 435 -4.43 -8.25 -18.25
C GLY A 435 -5.20 -9.56 -18.04
N GLY A 436 -4.68 -10.69 -18.54
CA GLY A 436 -5.29 -12.01 -18.44
C GLY A 436 -4.54 -12.97 -17.51
N ARG A 437 -4.93 -14.23 -17.57
CA ARG A 437 -4.33 -15.33 -16.81
C ARG A 437 -4.22 -16.60 -17.66
N ILE A 438 -3.28 -17.48 -17.30
CA ILE A 438 -3.19 -18.85 -17.82
C ILE A 438 -3.44 -19.81 -16.66
N THR A 439 -4.33 -20.78 -16.88
CA THR A 439 -4.60 -21.88 -15.95
C THR A 439 -4.31 -23.22 -16.63
N LEU A 440 -4.08 -24.26 -15.82
CA LEU A 440 -3.75 -25.60 -16.28
C LEU A 440 -4.55 -26.63 -15.50
N GLU A 441 -5.24 -27.51 -16.24
CA GLU A 441 -5.82 -28.74 -15.74
C GLU A 441 -5.14 -29.91 -16.45
N SER A 442 -4.53 -30.83 -15.70
CA SER A 442 -3.83 -31.94 -16.31
C SER A 442 -3.84 -33.18 -15.42
N THR A 443 -4.03 -34.32 -16.06
CA THR A 443 -3.98 -35.64 -15.40
C THR A 443 -2.99 -36.53 -16.16
N PRO A 444 -1.98 -37.12 -15.47
CA PRO A 444 -1.03 -38.02 -16.09
C PRO A 444 -1.71 -39.18 -16.82
N GLY A 445 -1.34 -39.41 -18.07
CA GLY A 445 -1.88 -40.44 -18.94
C GLY A 445 -3.24 -40.14 -19.59
N VAL A 446 -3.85 -38.98 -19.30
CA VAL A 446 -5.13 -38.53 -19.88
C VAL A 446 -4.93 -37.37 -20.83
N GLY A 447 -4.07 -36.41 -20.46
CA GLY A 447 -3.78 -35.20 -21.22
C GLY A 447 -3.76 -33.94 -20.38
N SER A 448 -3.70 -32.78 -21.06
CA SER A 448 -3.68 -31.47 -20.43
C SER A 448 -4.64 -30.50 -21.13
N THR A 449 -5.14 -29.53 -20.36
CA THR A 449 -5.89 -28.39 -20.86
C THR A 449 -5.26 -27.12 -20.32
N PHE A 450 -4.67 -26.33 -21.20
CA PHE A 450 -4.21 -24.97 -20.88
C PHE A 450 -5.33 -23.99 -21.25
N GLU A 451 -5.75 -23.18 -20.30
CA GLU A 451 -6.76 -22.14 -20.52
C GLU A 451 -6.12 -20.76 -20.41
N VAL A 452 -6.27 -19.95 -21.42
CA VAL A 452 -5.88 -18.54 -21.47
C VAL A 452 -7.15 -17.71 -21.38
N SER A 453 -7.33 -16.96 -20.31
CA SER A 453 -8.48 -16.05 -20.15
C SER A 453 -8.05 -14.60 -20.34
N LEU A 454 -8.72 -13.89 -21.25
CA LEU A 454 -8.45 -12.48 -21.58
C LEU A 454 -9.75 -11.68 -21.64
N SER A 455 -9.73 -10.45 -21.14
CA SER A 455 -10.81 -9.48 -21.36
C SER A 455 -10.56 -8.75 -22.68
N LEU A 456 -11.37 -9.04 -23.69
CA LEU A 456 -11.26 -8.46 -25.03
C LEU A 456 -12.58 -7.78 -25.39
N ALA A 457 -12.52 -6.47 -25.62
CA ALA A 457 -13.71 -5.71 -26.02
C ALA A 457 -14.13 -6.08 -27.45
N ALA A 458 -15.43 -6.19 -27.67
CA ALA A 458 -15.96 -6.35 -29.04
C ALA A 458 -15.63 -5.10 -29.86
N SER A 459 -15.26 -5.32 -31.12
CA SER A 459 -15.10 -4.24 -32.11
C SER A 459 -16.46 -3.79 -32.60
N HIS A 460 -16.67 -2.47 -32.74
CA HIS A 460 -17.92 -1.88 -33.21
C HIS A 460 -18.21 -2.13 -34.71
N ASN A 461 -17.38 -2.88 -35.45
CA ASN A 461 -17.70 -3.31 -36.80
C ASN A 461 -18.73 -4.44 -36.72
N GLU A 462 -19.99 -4.10 -36.84
CA GLU A 462 -21.13 -5.01 -36.82
C GLU A 462 -21.10 -5.95 -38.02
N SER A 463 -20.54 -7.13 -37.84
CA SER A 463 -20.96 -8.28 -38.62
C SER A 463 -22.33 -8.71 -38.09
N PRO A 464 -23.31 -9.05 -38.94
CA PRO A 464 -24.59 -9.53 -38.44
C PRO A 464 -24.37 -10.72 -37.50
N PRO A 465 -25.09 -10.79 -36.39
CA PRO A 465 -24.93 -11.88 -35.43
C PRO A 465 -25.22 -13.21 -36.13
N PHE A 466 -24.38 -14.20 -35.85
CA PHE A 466 -24.65 -15.56 -36.33
C PHE A 466 -25.98 -16.05 -35.74
N VAL A 467 -26.89 -16.46 -36.62
CA VAL A 467 -28.16 -17.09 -36.21
C VAL A 467 -27.98 -18.59 -36.31
N ALA A 468 -27.91 -19.24 -35.15
CA ALA A 468 -27.79 -20.70 -35.10
C ALA A 468 -29.02 -21.35 -35.73
N PRO A 469 -28.86 -22.40 -36.57
CA PRO A 469 -29.99 -23.17 -37.07
C PRO A 469 -30.68 -23.91 -35.94
N ASP A 470 -32.00 -23.99 -35.97
CA ASP A 470 -32.76 -24.80 -35.02
C ASP A 470 -32.79 -26.27 -35.49
N LEU A 471 -32.06 -27.10 -34.77
CA LEU A 471 -32.02 -28.54 -34.99
C LEU A 471 -32.86 -29.32 -33.96
N SER A 472 -33.78 -28.67 -33.30
CA SER A 472 -34.64 -29.32 -32.30
C SER A 472 -35.41 -30.51 -32.92
N GLY A 473 -35.25 -31.67 -32.28
CA GLY A 473 -35.86 -32.91 -32.76
C GLY A 473 -35.19 -33.56 -33.99
N ARG A 474 -34.05 -33.03 -34.45
CA ARG A 474 -33.25 -33.64 -35.50
C ARG A 474 -32.22 -34.59 -34.91
N SER A 475 -32.17 -35.83 -35.46
CA SER A 475 -31.18 -36.83 -35.05
C SER A 475 -30.07 -36.89 -36.09
N VAL A 476 -28.83 -36.73 -35.66
CA VAL A 476 -27.62 -36.75 -36.50
C VAL A 476 -26.68 -37.83 -36.00
N MET A 477 -26.24 -38.72 -36.88
CA MET A 477 -25.18 -39.68 -36.59
C MET A 477 -23.86 -39.14 -37.12
N LEU A 478 -22.82 -39.16 -36.29
CA LEU A 478 -21.45 -38.88 -36.68
C LEU A 478 -20.66 -40.19 -36.67
N VAL A 479 -20.05 -40.53 -37.78
CA VAL A 479 -19.17 -41.70 -37.88
C VAL A 479 -17.75 -41.21 -38.12
N ALA A 480 -16.93 -41.31 -37.11
CA ALA A 480 -15.55 -40.78 -37.14
C ALA A 480 -14.62 -41.68 -36.31
N PRO A 481 -13.52 -42.18 -36.90
CA PRO A 481 -12.56 -43.04 -36.22
C PRO A 481 -11.74 -42.26 -35.16
N GLN A 482 -11.72 -40.94 -35.27
CA GLN A 482 -11.04 -40.03 -34.36
C GLN A 482 -12.07 -39.19 -33.60
N SER A 483 -11.80 -38.94 -32.30
CA SER A 483 -12.82 -38.47 -31.40
C SER A 483 -12.82 -36.96 -31.16
N ILE A 484 -11.76 -36.24 -31.53
CA ILE A 484 -11.60 -34.81 -31.15
C ILE A 484 -12.49 -33.94 -32.03
N GLU A 485 -12.35 -34.01 -33.34
CA GLU A 485 -13.19 -33.25 -34.28
C GLU A 485 -14.66 -33.64 -34.14
N ALA A 486 -14.94 -34.94 -34.04
CA ALA A 486 -16.28 -35.45 -33.85
C ALA A 486 -16.93 -34.88 -32.57
N SER A 487 -16.20 -34.83 -31.44
CA SER A 487 -16.70 -34.26 -30.20
C SER A 487 -17.00 -32.76 -30.27
N LEU A 488 -16.24 -32.02 -31.06
CA LEU A 488 -16.48 -30.58 -31.28
C LEU A 488 -17.68 -30.32 -32.19
N ILE A 489 -17.87 -31.17 -33.21
CA ILE A 489 -19.05 -31.15 -34.09
C ILE A 489 -20.30 -31.56 -33.29
N GLU A 490 -20.22 -32.63 -32.52
CA GLU A 490 -21.29 -33.07 -31.62
C GLU A 490 -21.72 -31.92 -30.68
N ARG A 491 -20.78 -31.30 -29.96
CA ARG A 491 -21.02 -30.16 -29.07
C ARG A 491 -21.73 -29.00 -29.77
N ARG A 492 -21.39 -28.73 -31.05
CA ARG A 492 -22.03 -27.67 -31.85
C ARG A 492 -23.46 -28.04 -32.20
N LEU A 493 -23.68 -29.26 -32.69
CA LEU A 493 -25.01 -29.74 -33.11
C LEU A 493 -25.98 -29.83 -31.91
N GLU A 494 -25.51 -30.31 -30.77
CA GLU A 494 -26.29 -30.35 -29.52
C GLU A 494 -26.70 -28.96 -29.05
N ARG A 495 -25.82 -27.98 -29.15
CA ARG A 495 -26.15 -26.58 -28.84
C ARG A 495 -27.21 -25.99 -29.79
N TRP A 496 -27.29 -26.47 -31.00
CA TRP A 496 -28.35 -26.11 -31.95
C TRP A 496 -29.63 -26.92 -31.73
N GLY A 497 -29.69 -27.74 -30.67
CA GLY A 497 -30.85 -28.54 -30.30
C GLY A 497 -30.91 -29.91 -30.95
N GLY A 498 -29.88 -30.31 -31.72
CA GLY A 498 -29.81 -31.62 -32.35
C GLY A 498 -29.55 -32.75 -31.36
N GLN A 499 -30.08 -33.92 -31.68
CA GLN A 499 -29.74 -35.16 -30.97
C GLN A 499 -28.63 -35.87 -31.76
N THR A 500 -27.44 -35.94 -31.15
CA THR A 500 -26.26 -36.51 -31.79
C THR A 500 -25.97 -37.93 -31.29
N CYS A 501 -25.36 -38.73 -32.14
CA CYS A 501 -24.80 -40.02 -31.79
C CYS A 501 -23.48 -40.19 -32.52
N VAL A 502 -22.38 -40.21 -31.75
CA VAL A 502 -21.03 -40.38 -32.27
C VAL A 502 -20.64 -41.86 -32.21
N VAL A 503 -20.22 -42.42 -33.32
CA VAL A 503 -19.68 -43.79 -33.40
C VAL A 503 -18.34 -43.79 -34.12
N SER A 504 -17.42 -44.60 -33.63
CA SER A 504 -16.03 -44.65 -34.15
C SER A 504 -15.84 -45.66 -35.27
N ASP A 505 -16.85 -46.50 -35.53
CA ASP A 505 -16.76 -47.66 -36.43
C ASP A 505 -17.95 -47.69 -37.39
N SER A 506 -17.66 -47.95 -38.67
CA SER A 506 -18.68 -48.07 -39.73
C SER A 506 -19.60 -49.27 -39.54
N GLU A 507 -19.13 -50.38 -38.95
CA GLU A 507 -19.97 -51.54 -38.67
C GLU A 507 -21.02 -51.23 -37.58
N VAL A 508 -20.61 -50.53 -36.51
CA VAL A 508 -21.51 -50.06 -35.46
C VAL A 508 -22.52 -49.06 -36.04
N ALA A 509 -22.08 -48.17 -36.92
CA ALA A 509 -22.98 -47.24 -37.59
C ALA A 509 -24.05 -47.96 -38.45
N ARG A 510 -23.64 -48.95 -39.21
CA ARG A 510 -24.58 -49.79 -40.02
C ARG A 510 -25.59 -50.52 -39.15
N ALA A 511 -25.20 -51.00 -37.98
CA ALA A 511 -26.09 -51.66 -37.04
C ALA A 511 -27.12 -50.68 -36.42
N LEU A 512 -26.74 -49.42 -36.16
CA LEU A 512 -27.59 -48.40 -35.56
C LEU A 512 -28.50 -47.68 -36.57
N LEU A 513 -28.14 -47.70 -37.88
CA LEU A 513 -28.93 -47.04 -38.93
C LEU A 513 -30.41 -47.46 -38.96
N PRO A 514 -30.77 -48.75 -38.83
CA PRO A 514 -32.15 -49.17 -38.86
C PRO A 514 -32.93 -48.98 -37.57
N GLU A 515 -32.25 -48.72 -36.45
CA GLU A 515 -32.89 -48.65 -35.12
C GLU A 515 -33.74 -47.41 -34.89
N ARG A 516 -33.42 -46.30 -35.57
CA ARG A 516 -34.20 -45.06 -35.55
C ARG A 516 -34.07 -44.25 -36.82
N SER A 517 -34.98 -43.30 -37.06
CA SER A 517 -34.86 -42.40 -38.22
C SER A 517 -33.78 -41.34 -37.95
N TRP A 518 -32.79 -41.32 -38.83
CA TRP A 518 -31.75 -40.32 -38.87
C TRP A 518 -32.08 -39.23 -39.88
N HIS A 519 -31.85 -37.97 -39.52
CA HIS A 519 -32.04 -36.84 -40.42
C HIS A 519 -30.79 -36.54 -41.25
N ALA A 520 -29.63 -36.86 -40.69
CA ALA A 520 -28.33 -36.78 -41.35
C ALA A 520 -27.36 -37.81 -40.78
N VAL A 521 -26.47 -38.29 -41.63
CA VAL A 521 -25.30 -39.09 -41.25
C VAL A 521 -24.08 -38.37 -41.79
N LEU A 522 -23.18 -38.00 -40.93
CA LEU A 522 -21.90 -37.36 -41.27
C LEU A 522 -20.80 -38.41 -41.14
N LEU A 523 -20.05 -38.59 -42.23
CA LEU A 523 -18.99 -39.58 -42.31
C LEU A 523 -17.65 -38.85 -42.39
N ASP A 524 -16.71 -39.23 -41.53
CA ASP A 524 -15.35 -38.73 -41.61
C ASP A 524 -14.64 -39.40 -42.81
N HIS A 525 -13.97 -38.59 -43.64
CA HIS A 525 -13.24 -39.09 -44.79
C HIS A 525 -12.09 -40.05 -44.43
N ALA A 526 -11.62 -40.00 -43.16
CA ALA A 526 -10.59 -40.90 -42.63
C ALA A 526 -11.04 -42.39 -42.60
N LEU A 527 -12.33 -42.64 -42.70
CA LEU A 527 -12.87 -44.01 -42.84
C LEU A 527 -12.49 -44.71 -44.16
N GLY A 528 -12.04 -43.94 -45.17
CA GLY A 528 -11.69 -44.48 -46.49
C GLY A 528 -12.90 -44.67 -47.39
N ALA A 529 -12.67 -44.62 -48.69
CA ALA A 529 -13.75 -44.69 -49.72
C ALA A 529 -14.42 -46.06 -49.80
N GLU A 530 -13.87 -47.12 -49.26
CA GLU A 530 -14.44 -48.47 -49.25
C GLU A 530 -15.41 -48.72 -48.08
N GLU A 531 -15.35 -47.88 -47.03
CA GLU A 531 -16.21 -47.97 -45.83
C GLU A 531 -17.43 -47.03 -45.90
N VAL A 532 -17.40 -46.04 -46.79
CA VAL A 532 -18.46 -45.05 -47.01
C VAL A 532 -19.43 -45.59 -48.05
#